data_51f033094159e51ea21a7f51df3a47e6
#
_entry.id   51f033094159e51ea21a7f51df3a47e6
#
_cell.length_a   1.000
_cell.length_b   1.000
_cell.length_c   1.000
_cell.angle_alpha   90.00
_cell.angle_beta   90.00
_cell.angle_gamma   90.00
#
_symmetry.space_group_name_H-M   'P 1'
#
loop_
_entity.id
_entity.type
_entity.pdbx_description
1 polymer ?
#
loop_
_entity_poly.entity_id
_entity_poly.type
_entity_poly.pdbx_seq_one_letter_code
_entity_poly.pdbx_strand_id
1 'polypeptide(L)'
;MTSLPSVFAHWFEQKGWQLRDYQHTMLVEKDQHDCTLLIAPTGAGKTLSGFLPSLVELAETFGMSELAETFGMSELAEMSENRELVKKTGTSEQAETKAINKQATKGKEKGGFNGLHTLYISPLKALTQDIHRNLLQPIEEMALPITAETRTGDTPSHKRQRQRKKPPNILLTTPESLMLMLSYADADKLFGKLKRVIIDETHSLMANKRGDFLSLALARLSVLSPHCKRIGLSATVAFPETLGAWLAGSDGVANIVKVKAGEKPKVEMLHSKARMPFGGFMARYAIDDIYQAIENAKTTLVFVNTRAQSELLFQMLWEANKAALPIALYHGSLSKEQRRKTEAMMASGMLRAIVCTSALELGIDWGDVDKVIQVGAPKGVSRLLQRIGRANHRLDEPSEALLVPANRFEALECQAAITAIEKGELDGESP
;
A
#
# COMPACT_ATOMS: atom_id res chain seq x y z
N MET A 1 16.00 4.48 25.25
CA MET A 1 14.71 4.63 24.56
C MET A 1 14.92 5.68 23.49
N THR A 2 15.00 5.33 22.22
CA THR A 2 15.06 6.32 21.13
C THR A 2 13.70 7.00 21.08
N SER A 3 13.61 8.21 21.62
CA SER A 3 12.41 9.05 21.50
C SER A 3 12.22 9.38 20.01
N LEU A 4 10.97 9.34 19.55
CA LEU A 4 10.62 9.82 18.22
C LEU A 4 11.10 11.27 18.08
N PRO A 5 11.75 11.68 16.96
CA PRO A 5 12.14 13.08 16.77
C PRO A 5 10.95 14.02 16.95
N SER A 6 11.17 15.20 17.51
CA SER A 6 10.11 16.16 17.90
C SER A 6 9.10 16.45 16.80
N VAL A 7 9.55 16.60 15.56
CA VAL A 7 8.72 16.83 14.36
C VAL A 7 7.70 15.71 14.17
N PHE A 8 8.14 14.44 14.29
CA PHE A 8 7.26 13.28 14.14
C PHE A 8 6.32 13.12 15.34
N ALA A 9 6.83 13.34 16.57
CA ALA A 9 6.00 13.25 17.77
C ALA A 9 4.82 14.24 17.69
N HIS A 10 5.08 15.49 17.31
CA HIS A 10 4.08 16.50 17.12
C HIS A 10 3.08 16.18 16.00
N TRP A 11 3.58 15.66 14.88
CA TRP A 11 2.71 15.23 13.77
C TRP A 11 1.74 14.10 14.17
N PHE A 12 2.22 13.10 14.93
CA PHE A 12 1.37 12.05 15.48
C PHE A 12 0.32 12.62 16.44
N GLU A 13 0.71 13.56 17.31
CA GLU A 13 -0.18 14.23 18.25
C GLU A 13 -1.27 15.03 17.54
N GLN A 14 -0.93 15.83 16.53
CA GLN A 14 -1.90 16.56 15.70
C GLN A 14 -2.93 15.67 15.02
N LYS A 15 -2.54 14.44 14.63
CA LYS A 15 -3.44 13.45 14.06
C LYS A 15 -4.27 12.70 15.12
N GLY A 16 -4.01 12.90 16.39
CA GLY A 16 -4.59 12.11 17.47
C GLY A 16 -4.14 10.63 17.42
N TRP A 17 -2.98 10.37 16.83
CA TRP A 17 -2.45 9.01 16.67
C TRP A 17 -1.39 8.73 17.73
N GLN A 18 -1.33 7.46 18.12
CA GLN A 18 -0.24 6.94 18.94
C GLN A 18 0.64 6.00 18.11
N LEU A 19 1.94 6.06 18.34
CA LEU A 19 2.88 5.14 17.74
C LEU A 19 2.58 3.72 18.23
N ARG A 20 2.33 2.80 17.32
CA ARG A 20 2.01 1.41 17.66
C ARG A 20 3.29 0.65 18.01
N ASP A 21 3.20 -0.37 18.85
CA ASP A 21 4.36 -1.15 19.32
C ASP A 21 5.27 -1.62 18.18
N TYR A 22 4.70 -2.16 17.13
CA TYR A 22 5.48 -2.64 15.98
C TYR A 22 6.11 -1.50 15.16
N GLN A 23 5.49 -0.30 15.12
CA GLN A 23 6.10 0.88 14.51
C GLN A 23 7.30 1.35 15.33
N HIS A 24 7.17 1.30 16.64
CA HIS A 24 8.27 1.57 17.57
C HIS A 24 9.41 0.55 17.37
N THR A 25 9.08 -0.75 17.32
CA THR A 25 10.06 -1.81 17.04
C THR A 25 10.80 -1.56 15.73
N MET A 26 10.09 -1.24 14.63
CA MET A 26 10.68 -0.92 13.33
C MET A 26 11.66 0.27 13.37
N LEU A 27 11.41 1.24 14.25
CA LEU A 27 12.29 2.40 14.44
C LEU A 27 13.51 2.08 15.30
N VAL A 28 13.30 1.40 16.42
CA VAL A 28 14.38 1.08 17.38
C VAL A 28 15.35 0.08 16.76
N GLU A 29 14.84 -0.91 16.05
CA GLU A 29 15.61 -1.99 15.46
C GLU A 29 16.10 -1.68 14.03
N LYS A 30 15.82 -0.47 13.53
CA LYS A 30 16.16 -0.06 12.14
C LYS A 30 17.61 -0.32 11.75
N ASP A 31 18.53 -0.30 12.71
CA ASP A 31 19.96 -0.46 12.52
C ASP A 31 20.55 -1.77 13.05
N GLN A 32 19.71 -2.58 13.75
CA GLN A 32 20.15 -3.83 14.37
C GLN A 32 20.15 -5.01 13.39
N HIS A 33 19.28 -4.98 12.38
CA HIS A 33 19.10 -6.08 11.45
C HIS A 33 19.28 -5.61 10.00
N ASP A 34 19.91 -6.44 9.17
CA ASP A 34 20.07 -6.17 7.73
C ASP A 34 18.78 -6.47 6.95
N CYS A 35 17.94 -7.32 7.51
CA CYS A 35 16.66 -7.70 6.92
C CYS A 35 15.56 -7.77 7.98
N THR A 36 14.44 -7.10 7.75
CA THR A 36 13.26 -7.13 8.63
C THR A 36 12.01 -7.41 7.81
N LEU A 37 11.20 -8.35 8.26
CA LEU A 37 9.90 -8.68 7.67
C LEU A 37 8.78 -8.28 8.63
N LEU A 38 7.99 -7.29 8.24
CA LEU A 38 6.78 -6.87 8.96
C LEU A 38 5.56 -7.63 8.41
N ILE A 39 4.93 -8.42 9.26
CA ILE A 39 3.69 -9.13 8.96
C ILE A 39 2.55 -8.51 9.75
N ALA A 40 1.60 -7.92 9.05
CA ALA A 40 0.46 -7.24 9.65
C ALA A 40 -0.79 -7.38 8.78
N PRO A 41 -1.99 -7.43 9.38
CA PRO A 41 -3.23 -7.45 8.63
C PRO A 41 -3.39 -6.21 7.74
N THR A 42 -4.30 -6.26 6.81
CA THR A 42 -4.66 -5.11 5.98
C THR A 42 -5.24 -4.00 6.88
N GLY A 43 -4.97 -2.73 6.57
CA GLY A 43 -5.42 -1.61 7.42
C GLY A 43 -4.56 -1.34 8.67
N ALA A 44 -3.59 -2.19 8.99
CA ALA A 44 -2.71 -2.00 10.15
C ALA A 44 -1.71 -0.84 10.00
N GLY A 45 -1.59 -0.18 8.84
CA GLY A 45 -0.61 0.90 8.62
C GLY A 45 0.79 0.41 8.27
N LYS A 46 0.90 -0.77 7.62
CA LYS A 46 2.18 -1.36 7.15
C LYS A 46 3.04 -0.39 6.35
N THR A 47 2.42 0.30 5.40
CA THR A 47 3.10 1.17 4.45
C THR A 47 3.82 2.32 5.16
N LEU A 48 3.12 3.00 6.08
CA LEU A 48 3.74 4.04 6.92
C LEU A 48 4.87 3.44 7.78
N SER A 49 4.65 2.28 8.39
CA SER A 49 5.66 1.61 9.22
C SER A 49 6.94 1.27 8.45
N GLY A 50 6.81 0.90 7.17
CA GLY A 50 7.94 0.65 6.29
C GLY A 50 8.72 1.92 5.93
N PHE A 51 8.02 3.05 5.75
CA PHE A 51 8.66 4.33 5.43
C PHE A 51 9.24 5.05 6.64
N LEU A 52 8.66 4.88 7.82
CA LEU A 52 8.98 5.64 9.00
C LEU A 52 10.48 5.64 9.36
N PRO A 53 11.21 4.50 9.34
CA PRO A 53 12.66 4.50 9.53
C PRO A 53 13.43 5.35 8.54
N SER A 54 13.01 5.37 7.27
CA SER A 54 13.65 6.16 6.21
C SER A 54 13.35 7.65 6.34
N LEU A 55 12.12 8.00 6.72
CA LEU A 55 11.72 9.40 6.90
C LEU A 55 12.46 10.01 8.09
N VAL A 56 12.56 9.28 9.20
CA VAL A 56 13.29 9.73 10.40
C VAL A 56 14.78 9.91 10.08
N GLU A 57 15.42 8.93 9.46
CA GLU A 57 16.84 8.99 9.11
C GLU A 57 17.15 10.16 8.15
N LEU A 58 16.30 10.38 7.15
CA LEU A 58 16.45 11.51 6.24
C LEU A 58 16.22 12.85 6.95
N ALA A 59 15.20 12.96 7.81
CA ALA A 59 14.94 14.19 8.57
C ALA A 59 16.11 14.54 9.51
N GLU A 60 16.69 13.55 10.18
CA GLU A 60 17.89 13.71 11.00
C GLU A 60 19.09 14.22 10.15
N THR A 61 19.30 13.62 8.98
CA THR A 61 20.37 14.04 8.04
C THR A 61 20.19 15.50 7.56
N PHE A 62 18.96 15.99 7.49
CA PHE A 62 18.65 17.38 7.15
C PHE A 62 18.64 18.32 8.37
N GLY A 63 18.94 17.83 9.58
CA GLY A 63 18.96 18.64 10.82
C GLY A 63 17.59 19.14 11.27
N MET A 64 16.50 18.47 10.85
CA MET A 64 15.13 18.92 11.14
C MET A 64 14.77 18.84 12.62
N SER A 65 15.38 17.94 13.39
CA SER A 65 15.17 17.86 14.85
C SER A 65 15.68 19.10 15.58
N GLU A 66 16.86 19.62 15.21
CA GLU A 66 17.44 20.83 15.79
C GLU A 66 16.64 22.08 15.40
N LEU A 67 16.12 22.14 14.16
CA LEU A 67 15.31 23.26 13.67
C LEU A 67 13.95 23.34 14.35
N ALA A 68 13.29 22.21 14.60
CA ALA A 68 12.00 22.18 15.29
C ALA A 68 12.10 22.61 16.78
N GLU A 69 13.21 22.29 17.43
CA GLU A 69 13.48 22.76 18.81
C GLU A 69 13.79 24.27 18.87
N THR A 70 14.39 24.81 17.81
CA THR A 70 14.86 26.21 17.77
C THR A 70 13.77 27.20 17.35
N PHE A 71 12.90 26.84 16.39
CA PHE A 71 11.96 27.77 15.76
C PHE A 71 10.48 27.47 16.04
N GLY A 72 10.15 26.33 16.62
CA GLY A 72 8.76 25.86 16.76
C GLY A 72 8.11 25.44 15.43
N MET A 73 7.06 24.61 15.55
CA MET A 73 6.41 23.99 14.36
C MET A 73 5.52 24.96 13.58
N SER A 74 4.96 26.01 14.23
CA SER A 74 4.14 27.05 13.58
C SER A 74 4.95 27.88 12.58
N GLU A 75 6.16 28.28 12.94
CA GLU A 75 7.05 29.04 12.06
C GLU A 75 7.57 28.20 10.87
N LEU A 76 7.81 26.90 11.08
CA LEU A 76 8.19 25.97 9.99
C LEU A 76 7.05 25.75 8.99
N ALA A 77 5.80 25.69 9.45
CA ALA A 77 4.61 25.58 8.60
C ALA A 77 4.40 26.86 7.77
N GLU A 78 4.49 28.04 8.38
CA GLU A 78 4.40 29.34 7.68
C GLU A 78 5.53 29.52 6.64
N MET A 79 6.74 29.03 6.93
CA MET A 79 7.86 29.03 5.98
C MET A 79 7.58 28.11 4.77
N SER A 80 6.79 27.03 4.93
CA SER A 80 6.42 26.12 3.84
C SER A 80 5.29 26.68 2.97
N GLU A 81 4.27 27.31 3.56
CA GLU A 81 3.18 27.97 2.84
C GLU A 81 3.66 29.17 2.02
N ASN A 82 4.55 30.00 2.57
CA ASN A 82 5.17 31.09 1.83
C ASN A 82 6.03 30.60 0.63
N ARG A 83 6.60 29.39 0.68
CA ARG A 83 7.28 28.78 -0.47
C ARG A 83 6.33 28.42 -1.62
N GLU A 84 5.12 28.03 -1.33
CA GLU A 84 4.12 27.71 -2.36
C GLU A 84 3.49 28.98 -2.95
N LEU A 85 3.23 29.99 -2.13
CA LEU A 85 2.71 31.28 -2.60
C LEU A 85 3.68 31.98 -3.56
N VAL A 86 4.96 32.02 -3.22
CA VAL A 86 6.03 32.60 -4.07
C VAL A 86 6.19 31.87 -5.40
N LYS A 87 5.90 30.57 -5.46
CA LYS A 87 5.86 29.82 -6.72
C LYS A 87 4.64 30.13 -7.59
N LYS A 88 3.54 30.58 -6.98
CA LYS A 88 2.26 30.84 -7.69
C LYS A 88 2.06 32.30 -8.10
N THR A 89 2.61 33.27 -7.40
CA THR A 89 2.26 34.69 -7.57
C THR A 89 3.31 35.60 -8.20
N GLY A 90 4.56 35.20 -8.32
CA GLY A 90 5.60 35.95 -9.09
C GLY A 90 5.80 37.43 -8.74
N THR A 91 5.28 37.93 -7.60
CA THR A 91 5.31 39.34 -7.23
C THR A 91 6.26 39.64 -6.06
N SER A 92 6.90 40.78 -6.19
CA SER A 92 8.06 41.27 -5.48
C SER A 92 7.85 41.75 -4.04
N GLU A 93 8.04 40.87 -3.07
CA GLU A 93 8.50 41.24 -1.73
C GLU A 93 9.89 40.63 -1.53
N GLN A 94 10.83 41.20 -2.31
CA GLN A 94 12.15 40.57 -2.53
C GLN A 94 13.18 40.74 -1.40
N ALA A 95 12.94 41.57 -0.41
CA ALA A 95 13.95 41.86 0.61
C ALA A 95 13.85 40.93 1.85
N GLU A 96 12.66 40.71 2.38
CA GLU A 96 12.44 39.81 3.54
C GLU A 96 12.51 38.33 3.12
N THR A 97 11.97 38.01 1.96
CA THR A 97 12.06 36.66 1.38
C THR A 97 13.53 36.26 1.06
N LYS A 98 14.42 37.23 0.75
CA LYS A 98 15.86 36.97 0.59
C LYS A 98 16.57 36.65 1.90
N ALA A 99 16.16 37.24 3.01
CA ALA A 99 16.74 36.95 4.34
C ALA A 99 16.33 35.55 4.81
N ILE A 100 15.03 35.21 4.67
CA ILE A 100 14.47 33.90 5.00
C ILE A 100 15.06 32.81 4.09
N ASN A 101 15.16 33.07 2.79
CA ASN A 101 15.82 32.17 1.84
C ASN A 101 17.32 32.03 2.08
N LYS A 102 17.98 33.02 2.62
CA LYS A 102 19.42 32.98 2.94
C LYS A 102 19.69 32.18 4.22
N GLN A 103 18.77 32.16 5.18
CA GLN A 103 18.83 31.29 6.36
C GLN A 103 18.43 29.84 6.03
N ALA A 104 17.39 29.63 5.23
CA ALA A 104 16.99 28.30 4.75
C ALA A 104 18.02 27.71 3.76
N THR A 105 18.78 28.54 3.03
CA THR A 105 19.92 28.10 2.20
C THR A 105 21.17 27.83 3.03
N LYS A 106 21.36 28.48 4.19
CA LYS A 106 22.44 28.10 5.14
C LYS A 106 22.21 26.72 5.77
N GLY A 107 20.95 26.30 5.96
CA GLY A 107 20.60 24.90 6.31
C GLY A 107 20.87 23.92 5.18
N LYS A 108 20.90 24.37 3.89
CA LYS A 108 21.30 23.57 2.74
C LYS A 108 22.82 23.40 2.59
N GLU A 109 23.61 24.24 3.19
CA GLU A 109 25.08 24.13 3.21
C GLU A 109 25.60 23.17 4.28
N LYS A 110 24.77 22.76 5.26
CA LYS A 110 25.05 21.65 6.18
C LYS A 110 24.41 20.35 5.65
N GLY A 111 25.03 19.74 4.64
CA GLY A 111 25.13 18.30 4.49
C GLY A 111 23.87 17.46 4.35
N GLY A 112 22.79 17.91 3.71
CA GLY A 112 21.60 17.06 3.45
C GLY A 112 21.94 15.87 2.52
N PHE A 113 21.20 14.75 2.66
CA PHE A 113 21.43 13.54 1.85
C PHE A 113 21.18 13.80 0.37
N ASN A 114 22.24 13.69 -0.43
CA ASN A 114 22.18 13.87 -1.89
C ASN A 114 22.29 12.51 -2.60
N GLY A 115 21.18 12.05 -3.15
CA GLY A 115 21.13 10.78 -3.86
C GLY A 115 19.91 9.94 -3.49
N LEU A 116 19.88 8.70 -3.96
CA LEU A 116 18.83 7.73 -3.64
C LEU A 116 19.13 7.07 -2.30
N HIS A 117 18.28 7.37 -1.31
CA HIS A 117 18.35 6.81 0.04
C HIS A 117 17.51 5.55 0.18
N THR A 118 16.26 5.61 -0.30
CA THR A 118 15.28 4.54 -0.14
C THR A 118 14.67 4.15 -1.48
N LEU A 119 14.64 2.85 -1.75
CA LEU A 119 13.95 2.25 -2.88
C LEU A 119 12.72 1.50 -2.37
N TYR A 120 11.53 1.90 -2.83
CA TYR A 120 10.29 1.19 -2.54
C TYR A 120 9.85 0.41 -3.78
N ILE A 121 9.65 -0.89 -3.60
CA ILE A 121 9.30 -1.82 -4.67
C ILE A 121 7.92 -2.40 -4.38
N SER A 122 6.99 -2.23 -5.34
CA SER A 122 5.66 -2.80 -5.25
C SER A 122 5.29 -3.56 -6.52
N PRO A 123 4.53 -4.65 -6.41
CA PRO A 123 4.05 -5.41 -7.56
C PRO A 123 3.07 -4.63 -8.44
N LEU A 124 2.47 -3.56 -7.94
CA LEU A 124 1.44 -2.81 -8.63
C LEU A 124 1.89 -1.41 -9.06
N LYS A 125 1.40 -0.97 -10.23
CA LYS A 125 1.56 0.41 -10.71
C LYS A 125 0.60 1.40 -10.05
N ALA A 126 -0.48 0.92 -9.44
CA ALA A 126 -1.62 1.70 -8.94
C ALA A 126 -1.48 2.20 -7.50
N LEU A 127 -0.27 2.49 -7.04
CA LEU A 127 0.05 2.89 -5.66
C LEU A 127 -0.23 4.37 -5.35
N THR A 128 -1.06 5.06 -6.12
CA THR A 128 -1.10 6.52 -6.04
C THR A 128 -1.72 7.06 -4.75
N GLN A 129 -2.82 6.51 -4.25
CA GLN A 129 -3.51 7.03 -3.05
C GLN A 129 -2.85 6.56 -1.75
N ASP A 130 -2.54 5.29 -1.62
CA ASP A 130 -1.89 4.74 -0.43
C ASP A 130 -0.51 5.38 -0.19
N ILE A 131 0.27 5.54 -1.26
CA ILE A 131 1.55 6.24 -1.21
C ILE A 131 1.37 7.73 -0.91
N HIS A 132 0.36 8.38 -1.47
CA HIS A 132 0.09 9.78 -1.13
C HIS A 132 -0.16 9.92 0.38
N ARG A 133 -1.05 9.11 0.94
CA ARG A 133 -1.43 9.17 2.35
C ARG A 133 -0.30 8.78 3.31
N ASN A 134 0.48 7.72 2.97
CA ASN A 134 1.46 7.14 3.89
C ASN A 134 2.89 7.65 3.67
N LEU A 135 3.17 8.39 2.60
CA LEU A 135 4.49 8.94 2.30
C LEU A 135 4.45 10.42 1.95
N LEU A 136 3.69 10.83 0.93
CA LEU A 136 3.74 12.21 0.45
C LEU A 136 3.10 13.18 1.43
N GLN A 137 1.93 12.85 1.95
CA GLN A 137 1.22 13.67 2.91
C GLN A 137 2.02 13.88 4.21
N PRO A 138 2.63 12.85 4.85
CA PRO A 138 3.55 13.07 5.96
C PRO A 138 4.75 13.99 5.62
N ILE A 139 5.35 13.84 4.44
CA ILE A 139 6.44 14.70 3.98
C ILE A 139 5.98 16.15 3.87
N GLU A 140 4.79 16.40 3.30
CA GLU A 140 4.20 17.72 3.12
C GLU A 140 3.80 18.34 4.45
N GLU A 141 3.04 17.62 5.27
CA GLU A 141 2.52 18.12 6.56
C GLU A 141 3.64 18.42 7.57
N MET A 142 4.70 17.64 7.58
CA MET A 142 5.89 17.90 8.41
C MET A 142 6.91 18.82 7.73
N ALA A 143 6.61 19.37 6.55
CA ALA A 143 7.52 20.21 5.76
C ALA A 143 8.92 19.61 5.55
N LEU A 144 9.04 18.28 5.45
CA LEU A 144 10.34 17.62 5.32
C LEU A 144 10.97 17.92 3.95
N PRO A 145 12.27 18.26 3.86
CA PRO A 145 12.95 18.55 2.60
C PRO A 145 13.30 17.29 1.80
N ILE A 146 12.43 16.29 1.87
CA ILE A 146 12.59 14.96 1.25
C ILE A 146 11.90 14.95 -0.11
N THR A 147 12.60 14.45 -1.13
CA THR A 147 12.03 14.25 -2.46
C THR A 147 11.63 12.80 -2.68
N ALA A 148 10.36 12.56 -3.04
CA ALA A 148 9.86 11.24 -3.38
C ALA A 148 9.26 11.22 -4.78
N GLU A 149 9.64 10.26 -5.61
CA GLU A 149 9.17 10.15 -6.99
C GLU A 149 8.90 8.71 -7.42
N THR A 150 7.98 8.57 -8.37
CA THR A 150 7.64 7.27 -8.96
C THR A 150 8.38 7.06 -10.28
N ARG A 151 8.88 5.84 -10.49
CA ARG A 151 9.47 5.37 -11.75
C ARG A 151 8.93 4.00 -12.13
N THR A 152 8.07 3.99 -13.13
CA THR A 152 7.45 2.79 -13.72
C THR A 152 7.58 2.81 -15.24
N GLY A 153 7.06 1.78 -15.91
CA GLY A 153 6.99 1.75 -17.37
C GLY A 153 6.26 2.95 -17.98
N ASP A 154 5.33 3.55 -17.24
CA ASP A 154 4.52 4.69 -17.69
C ASP A 154 5.18 6.06 -17.43
N THR A 155 6.34 6.10 -16.77
CA THR A 155 7.06 7.35 -16.48
C THR A 155 7.66 7.92 -17.78
N PRO A 156 7.38 9.20 -18.14
CA PRO A 156 7.91 9.83 -19.33
C PRO A 156 9.43 9.78 -19.42
N SER A 157 9.98 9.70 -20.65
CA SER A 157 11.42 9.55 -20.89
C SER A 157 12.25 10.69 -20.31
N HIS A 158 11.80 11.94 -20.44
CA HIS A 158 12.48 13.12 -19.89
C HIS A 158 12.57 13.06 -18.36
N LYS A 159 11.51 12.59 -17.67
CA LYS A 159 11.51 12.41 -16.23
C LYS A 159 12.47 11.30 -15.81
N ARG A 160 12.51 10.17 -16.56
CA ARG A 160 13.44 9.07 -16.34
C ARG A 160 14.91 9.51 -16.47
N GLN A 161 15.23 10.36 -17.47
CA GLN A 161 16.58 10.91 -17.66
C GLN A 161 16.96 11.86 -16.53
N ARG A 162 16.03 12.73 -16.09
CA ARG A 162 16.26 13.61 -14.93
C ARG A 162 16.54 12.81 -13.67
N GLN A 163 15.72 11.80 -13.35
CA GLN A 163 15.87 10.94 -12.18
C GLN A 163 17.23 10.20 -12.16
N ARG A 164 17.77 9.87 -13.33
CA ARG A 164 19.10 9.27 -13.46
C ARG A 164 20.22 10.23 -13.12
N LYS A 165 20.10 11.50 -13.54
CA LYS A 165 21.09 12.56 -13.27
C LYS A 165 20.98 13.14 -11.86
N LYS A 166 19.74 13.29 -11.38
CA LYS A 166 19.41 13.83 -10.05
C LYS A 166 18.35 12.93 -9.43
N PRO A 167 18.76 11.84 -8.79
CA PRO A 167 17.82 10.91 -8.15
C PRO A 167 17.08 11.58 -6.98
N PRO A 168 15.81 11.21 -6.75
CA PRO A 168 15.09 11.60 -5.54
C PRO A 168 15.68 10.86 -4.33
N ASN A 169 15.34 11.32 -3.12
CA ASN A 169 15.72 10.62 -1.89
C ASN A 169 14.97 9.29 -1.75
N ILE A 170 13.70 9.25 -2.17
CA ILE A 170 12.86 8.04 -2.17
C ILE A 170 12.37 7.79 -3.59
N LEU A 171 12.63 6.61 -4.12
CA LEU A 171 12.17 6.18 -5.45
C LEU A 171 11.23 4.99 -5.34
N LEU A 172 10.00 5.17 -5.85
CA LEU A 172 8.98 4.13 -5.90
C LEU A 172 9.00 3.47 -7.27
N THR A 173 9.06 2.15 -7.32
CA THR A 173 9.24 1.43 -8.58
C THR A 173 8.57 0.06 -8.57
N THR A 174 8.62 -0.64 -9.71
CA THR A 174 8.20 -2.05 -9.87
C THR A 174 9.42 -2.93 -10.09
N PRO A 175 9.33 -4.27 -9.86
CA PRO A 175 10.44 -5.19 -10.12
C PRO A 175 11.03 -5.06 -11.53
N GLU A 176 10.16 -4.93 -12.54
CA GLU A 176 10.59 -4.81 -13.94
C GLU A 176 11.35 -3.51 -14.22
N SER A 177 10.89 -2.40 -13.64
CA SER A 177 11.56 -1.11 -13.78
C SER A 177 12.89 -1.06 -13.03
N LEU A 178 12.99 -1.77 -11.91
CA LEU A 178 14.23 -1.93 -11.16
C LEU A 178 15.28 -2.69 -11.99
N MET A 179 14.91 -3.84 -12.55
CA MET A 179 15.83 -4.61 -13.41
C MET A 179 16.35 -3.79 -14.59
N LEU A 180 15.47 -2.99 -15.20
CA LEU A 180 15.90 -2.08 -16.27
C LEU A 180 16.87 -1.01 -15.76
N MET A 181 16.69 -0.48 -14.55
CA MET A 181 17.62 0.49 -13.96
C MET A 181 18.97 -0.15 -13.61
N LEU A 182 18.98 -1.39 -13.16
CA LEU A 182 20.19 -2.14 -12.84
C LEU A 182 21.01 -2.55 -14.08
N SER A 183 20.39 -2.56 -15.26
CA SER A 183 21.10 -2.81 -16.54
C SER A 183 21.86 -1.59 -17.08
N TYR A 184 21.69 -0.39 -16.48
CA TYR A 184 22.42 0.79 -16.93
C TYR A 184 23.90 0.73 -16.55
N ALA A 185 24.76 1.26 -17.42
CA ALA A 185 26.20 1.31 -17.20
C ALA A 185 26.60 2.15 -15.96
N ASP A 186 25.76 3.07 -15.53
CA ASP A 186 25.94 3.94 -14.36
C ASP A 186 25.03 3.57 -13.19
N ALA A 187 24.61 2.31 -13.10
CA ALA A 187 23.76 1.80 -11.99
C ALA A 187 24.46 1.99 -10.62
N ASP A 188 25.78 1.87 -10.58
CA ASP A 188 26.61 2.13 -9.40
C ASP A 188 26.44 3.56 -8.84
N LYS A 189 26.36 4.56 -9.72
CA LYS A 189 26.12 5.96 -9.31
C LYS A 189 24.73 6.18 -8.76
N LEU A 190 23.74 5.49 -9.32
CA LEU A 190 22.36 5.61 -8.88
C LEU A 190 22.13 4.92 -7.53
N PHE A 191 22.65 3.70 -7.38
CA PHE A 191 22.36 2.85 -6.22
C PHE A 191 23.45 2.85 -5.15
N GLY A 192 24.65 3.34 -5.43
CA GLY A 192 25.79 3.24 -4.51
C GLY A 192 25.62 3.93 -3.15
N LYS A 193 24.61 4.81 -3.01
CA LYS A 193 24.24 5.46 -1.74
C LYS A 193 22.96 4.90 -1.11
N LEU A 194 22.41 3.83 -1.66
CA LEU A 194 21.17 3.25 -1.20
C LEU A 194 21.33 2.69 0.22
N LYS A 195 20.47 3.13 1.14
CA LYS A 195 20.48 2.71 2.54
C LYS A 195 19.40 1.67 2.84
N ARG A 196 18.27 1.75 2.11
CA ARG A 196 17.11 0.89 2.42
C ARG A 196 16.33 0.50 1.17
N VAL A 197 15.94 -0.76 1.11
CA VAL A 197 14.97 -1.29 0.14
C VAL A 197 13.74 -1.74 0.90
N ILE A 198 12.59 -1.20 0.53
CA ILE A 198 11.28 -1.59 1.08
C ILE A 198 10.56 -2.38 -0.01
N ILE A 199 10.14 -3.60 0.30
CA ILE A 199 9.43 -4.49 -0.64
C ILE A 199 8.02 -4.68 -0.10
N ASP A 200 7.05 -4.13 -0.81
CA ASP A 200 5.65 -4.23 -0.43
C ASP A 200 5.00 -5.47 -1.05
N GLU A 201 3.95 -5.96 -0.37
CA GLU A 201 3.22 -7.17 -0.75
C GLU A 201 4.17 -8.35 -1.03
N THR A 202 5.18 -8.52 -0.17
CA THR A 202 6.28 -9.49 -0.32
C THR A 202 5.76 -10.90 -0.58
N HIS A 203 4.66 -11.31 0.10
CA HIS A 203 4.02 -12.60 -0.08
C HIS A 203 3.48 -12.82 -1.51
N SER A 204 3.02 -11.76 -2.16
CA SER A 204 2.50 -11.85 -3.53
C SER A 204 3.61 -11.99 -4.58
N LEU A 205 4.84 -11.63 -4.21
CA LEU A 205 6.02 -11.71 -5.09
C LEU A 205 6.70 -13.08 -4.97
N MET A 206 6.90 -13.60 -3.77
CA MET A 206 7.66 -14.83 -3.53
C MET A 206 7.18 -16.02 -4.39
N ALA A 207 5.88 -16.19 -4.55
CA ALA A 207 5.27 -17.37 -5.21
C ALA A 207 5.20 -17.27 -6.74
N ASN A 208 5.93 -16.34 -7.38
CA ASN A 208 5.81 -16.19 -8.84
C ASN A 208 7.11 -15.69 -9.50
N LYS A 209 7.17 -15.80 -10.84
CA LYS A 209 8.34 -15.40 -11.65
C LYS A 209 8.80 -13.95 -11.44
N ARG A 210 7.93 -13.05 -11.00
CA ARG A 210 8.32 -11.67 -10.67
C ARG A 210 9.14 -11.63 -9.40
N GLY A 211 8.89 -12.55 -8.47
CA GLY A 211 9.70 -12.73 -7.28
C GLY A 211 11.09 -13.28 -7.59
N ASP A 212 11.20 -14.25 -8.49
CA ASP A 212 12.51 -14.74 -8.96
C ASP A 212 13.32 -13.60 -9.60
N PHE A 213 12.64 -12.79 -10.41
CA PHE A 213 13.22 -11.59 -11.03
C PHE A 213 13.68 -10.56 -9.98
N LEU A 214 12.87 -10.36 -8.95
CA LEU A 214 13.22 -9.47 -7.85
C LEU A 214 14.39 -10.00 -7.03
N SER A 215 14.47 -11.31 -6.78
CA SER A 215 15.61 -11.93 -6.07
C SER A 215 16.93 -11.68 -6.78
N LEU A 216 16.97 -11.79 -8.12
CA LEU A 216 18.15 -11.42 -8.92
C LEU A 216 18.48 -9.93 -8.80
N ALA A 217 17.47 -9.05 -8.80
CA ALA A 217 17.66 -7.62 -8.62
C ALA A 217 18.21 -7.30 -7.23
N LEU A 218 17.70 -7.95 -6.18
CA LEU A 218 18.18 -7.77 -4.81
C LEU A 218 19.62 -8.27 -4.62
N ALA A 219 19.98 -9.39 -5.22
CA ALA A 219 21.35 -9.89 -5.24
C ALA A 219 22.29 -8.88 -5.92
N ARG A 220 21.88 -8.28 -7.04
CA ARG A 220 22.68 -7.24 -7.70
C ARG A 220 22.78 -5.97 -6.85
N LEU A 221 21.72 -5.55 -6.17
CA LEU A 221 21.73 -4.41 -5.25
C LEU A 221 22.69 -4.63 -4.07
N SER A 222 22.78 -5.85 -3.53
CA SER A 222 23.71 -6.16 -2.44
C SER A 222 25.19 -5.98 -2.85
N VAL A 223 25.51 -6.18 -4.14
CA VAL A 223 26.85 -5.90 -4.66
C VAL A 223 27.10 -4.39 -4.81
N LEU A 224 26.08 -3.64 -5.27
CA LEU A 224 26.19 -2.19 -5.48
C LEU A 224 26.14 -1.39 -4.18
N SER A 225 25.42 -1.90 -3.18
CA SER A 225 25.17 -1.27 -1.89
C SER A 225 25.23 -2.32 -0.77
N PRO A 226 26.42 -2.77 -0.35
CA PRO A 226 26.58 -3.89 0.59
C PRO A 226 25.90 -3.66 1.96
N HIS A 227 25.77 -2.41 2.37
CA HIS A 227 25.14 -2.04 3.66
C HIS A 227 23.67 -1.65 3.54
N CYS A 228 23.05 -1.94 2.41
CA CYS A 228 21.64 -1.63 2.18
C CYS A 228 20.74 -2.61 2.94
N LYS A 229 19.90 -2.08 3.81
CA LYS A 229 18.94 -2.86 4.61
C LYS A 229 17.69 -3.19 3.83
N ARG A 230 17.06 -4.32 4.11
CA ARG A 230 15.84 -4.78 3.47
C ARG A 230 14.68 -4.77 4.44
N ILE A 231 13.55 -4.21 4.04
CA ILE A 231 12.28 -4.27 4.77
C ILE A 231 11.24 -4.92 3.87
N GLY A 232 10.71 -6.05 4.28
CA GLY A 232 9.56 -6.69 3.66
C GLY A 232 8.27 -6.30 4.38
N LEU A 233 7.25 -5.92 3.62
CA LEU A 233 5.90 -5.68 4.13
C LEU A 233 4.98 -6.77 3.58
N SER A 234 4.28 -7.47 4.47
CA SER A 234 3.43 -8.59 4.08
C SER A 234 2.10 -8.57 4.84
N ALA A 235 1.07 -9.07 4.18
CA ALA A 235 -0.12 -9.54 4.89
C ALA A 235 0.21 -10.80 5.69
N THR A 236 -0.74 -11.28 6.48
CA THR A 236 -0.63 -12.55 7.21
C THR A 236 -0.42 -13.72 6.25
N VAL A 237 0.57 -14.54 6.53
CA VAL A 237 0.98 -15.71 5.71
C VAL A 237 1.16 -16.93 6.60
N ALA A 238 1.02 -18.13 6.01
CA ALA A 238 1.15 -19.39 6.73
C ALA A 238 2.60 -19.66 7.20
N PHE A 239 3.58 -19.33 6.35
CA PHE A 239 5.01 -19.62 6.59
C PHE A 239 5.85 -18.34 6.58
N PRO A 240 5.83 -17.56 7.67
CA PRO A 240 6.60 -16.32 7.79
C PRO A 240 8.11 -16.51 7.65
N GLU A 241 8.61 -17.62 8.17
CA GLU A 241 10.04 -17.97 8.17
C GLU A 241 10.55 -18.18 6.73
N THR A 242 9.78 -18.87 5.89
CA THR A 242 10.11 -19.07 4.47
C THR A 242 10.14 -17.75 3.71
N LEU A 243 9.16 -16.87 3.98
CA LEU A 243 9.11 -15.54 3.39
C LEU A 243 10.29 -14.67 3.86
N GLY A 244 10.64 -14.77 5.15
CA GLY A 244 11.81 -14.10 5.73
C GLY A 244 13.11 -14.57 5.09
N ALA A 245 13.30 -15.88 4.92
CA ALA A 245 14.47 -16.45 4.25
C ALA A 245 14.58 -16.00 2.79
N TRP A 246 13.47 -16.00 2.05
CA TRP A 246 13.43 -15.48 0.68
C TRP A 246 13.84 -14.01 0.60
N LEU A 247 13.37 -13.18 1.55
CA LEU A 247 13.69 -11.75 1.61
C LEU A 247 15.16 -11.50 1.96
N ALA A 248 15.70 -12.25 2.93
CA ALA A 248 17.08 -12.11 3.38
C ALA A 248 18.11 -12.58 2.34
N GLY A 249 17.75 -13.61 1.57
CA GLY A 249 18.64 -14.26 0.60
C GLY A 249 19.42 -15.42 1.23
N SER A 250 20.37 -16.01 0.46
CA SER A 250 21.03 -17.29 0.79
C SER A 250 21.75 -17.32 2.15
N ASP A 251 22.28 -16.20 2.62
CA ASP A 251 23.16 -16.15 3.80
C ASP A 251 22.57 -15.30 4.95
N GLY A 252 21.33 -14.80 4.75
CA GLY A 252 20.72 -13.86 5.68
C GLY A 252 19.60 -14.48 6.53
N VAL A 253 19.37 -13.89 7.70
CA VAL A 253 18.22 -14.14 8.54
C VAL A 253 17.39 -12.88 8.66
N ALA A 254 16.08 -13.00 8.44
CA ALA A 254 15.17 -11.87 8.62
C ALA A 254 14.69 -11.81 10.07
N ASN A 255 14.70 -10.62 10.64
CA ASN A 255 13.94 -10.33 11.86
C ASN A 255 12.45 -10.24 11.51
N ILE A 256 11.61 -11.05 12.14
CA ILE A 256 10.19 -11.14 11.84
C ILE A 256 9.39 -10.42 12.91
N VAL A 257 8.82 -9.27 12.52
CA VAL A 257 7.91 -8.48 13.36
C VAL A 257 6.48 -8.85 13.00
N LYS A 258 5.78 -9.53 13.92
CA LYS A 258 4.39 -9.96 13.74
C LYS A 258 3.45 -9.04 14.53
N VAL A 259 2.50 -8.44 13.84
CA VAL A 259 1.43 -7.66 14.45
C VAL A 259 0.31 -8.62 14.87
N LYS A 260 -0.17 -8.47 16.09
CA LYS A 260 -1.34 -9.25 16.54
C LYS A 260 -2.51 -8.99 15.60
N ALA A 261 -3.16 -10.06 15.16
CA ALA A 261 -4.38 -9.95 14.39
C ALA A 261 -5.42 -9.15 15.17
N GLY A 262 -6.15 -8.28 14.50
CA GLY A 262 -7.34 -7.64 15.04
C GLY A 262 -8.48 -8.65 15.27
N GLU A 263 -9.70 -8.17 15.43
CA GLU A 263 -10.86 -9.05 15.55
C GLU A 263 -11.02 -9.94 14.31
N LYS A 264 -11.45 -11.18 14.55
CA LYS A 264 -11.70 -12.14 13.47
C LYS A 264 -12.82 -11.61 12.57
N PRO A 265 -12.66 -11.70 11.24
CA PRO A 265 -13.71 -11.26 10.33
C PRO A 265 -14.96 -12.13 10.48
N LYS A 266 -16.11 -11.51 10.37
CA LYS A 266 -17.41 -12.20 10.33
C LYS A 266 -17.71 -12.59 8.88
N VAL A 267 -17.62 -13.87 8.58
CA VAL A 267 -17.82 -14.40 7.22
C VAL A 267 -19.04 -15.32 7.22
N GLU A 268 -20.01 -14.99 6.41
CA GLU A 268 -21.26 -15.75 6.29
C GLU A 268 -21.43 -16.23 4.84
N MET A 269 -22.07 -17.38 4.67
CA MET A 269 -22.53 -17.84 3.36
C MET A 269 -23.96 -17.34 3.11
N LEU A 270 -24.21 -16.83 1.91
CA LEU A 270 -25.55 -16.36 1.53
C LEU A 270 -26.54 -17.53 1.52
N HIS A 271 -27.62 -17.37 2.26
CA HIS A 271 -28.78 -18.24 2.23
C HIS A 271 -29.86 -17.64 1.35
N SER A 272 -29.91 -18.03 0.07
CA SER A 272 -30.95 -17.61 -0.86
C SER A 272 -32.21 -18.49 -0.75
N LYS A 273 -33.36 -17.88 -0.93
CA LYS A 273 -34.64 -18.60 -1.09
C LYS A 273 -34.75 -19.35 -2.41
N ALA A 274 -33.99 -18.88 -3.44
CA ALA A 274 -33.96 -19.51 -4.72
C ALA A 274 -33.07 -20.77 -4.72
N ARG A 275 -33.41 -21.74 -5.53
CA ARG A 275 -32.73 -23.02 -5.57
C ARG A 275 -31.37 -22.85 -6.25
N MET A 276 -30.27 -23.12 -5.52
CA MET A 276 -28.92 -23.14 -6.04
C MET A 276 -28.77 -24.23 -7.13
N PRO A 277 -28.19 -23.91 -8.31
CA PRO A 277 -27.97 -24.86 -9.37
C PRO A 277 -26.92 -25.91 -8.99
N PHE A 278 -26.90 -27.03 -9.71
CA PHE A 278 -25.89 -28.06 -9.53
C PHE A 278 -24.52 -27.61 -10.06
N GLY A 279 -24.50 -26.98 -11.21
CA GLY A 279 -23.30 -26.49 -11.90
C GLY A 279 -23.53 -25.08 -12.44
N GLY A 280 -22.48 -24.50 -13.00
CA GLY A 280 -22.48 -23.11 -13.49
C GLY A 280 -21.44 -22.28 -12.73
N PHE A 281 -21.15 -21.10 -13.25
CA PHE A 281 -20.13 -20.21 -12.73
C PHE A 281 -20.66 -18.81 -12.39
N MET A 282 -21.98 -18.62 -12.53
CA MET A 282 -22.68 -17.37 -12.25
C MET A 282 -23.77 -17.60 -11.20
N ALA A 283 -23.75 -16.81 -10.16
CA ALA A 283 -24.74 -16.88 -9.10
C ALA A 283 -26.08 -16.20 -9.49
N ARG A 284 -26.65 -16.53 -10.66
CA ARG A 284 -27.88 -15.89 -11.17
C ARG A 284 -29.07 -16.05 -10.21
N TYR A 285 -29.14 -17.18 -9.52
CA TYR A 285 -30.19 -17.46 -8.54
C TYR A 285 -30.19 -16.49 -7.35
N ALA A 286 -29.07 -15.83 -7.08
CA ALA A 286 -28.83 -14.98 -5.92
C ALA A 286 -28.75 -13.48 -6.26
N ILE A 287 -29.08 -13.06 -7.48
CA ILE A 287 -28.95 -11.65 -7.89
C ILE A 287 -29.77 -10.71 -7.03
N ASP A 288 -31.01 -11.07 -6.74
CA ASP A 288 -31.89 -10.23 -5.89
C ASP A 288 -31.37 -10.15 -4.46
N ASP A 289 -30.82 -11.25 -3.92
CA ASP A 289 -30.24 -11.26 -2.57
C ASP A 289 -28.93 -10.44 -2.52
N ILE A 290 -28.09 -10.52 -3.55
CA ILE A 290 -26.87 -9.70 -3.67
C ILE A 290 -27.27 -8.22 -3.76
N TYR A 291 -28.26 -7.89 -4.59
CA TYR A 291 -28.75 -6.52 -4.73
C TYR A 291 -29.29 -5.98 -3.40
N GLN A 292 -30.08 -6.77 -2.68
CA GLN A 292 -30.58 -6.42 -1.36
C GLN A 292 -29.43 -6.20 -0.35
N ALA A 293 -28.38 -7.03 -0.39
CA ALA A 293 -27.21 -6.83 0.46
C ALA A 293 -26.46 -5.52 0.15
N ILE A 294 -26.40 -5.13 -1.13
CA ILE A 294 -25.85 -3.83 -1.56
C ILE A 294 -26.73 -2.67 -1.08
N GLU A 295 -28.05 -2.81 -1.18
CA GLU A 295 -29.00 -1.78 -0.77
C GLU A 295 -28.92 -1.49 0.74
N ASN A 296 -28.67 -2.51 1.55
CA ASN A 296 -28.54 -2.41 3.01
C ASN A 296 -27.17 -1.95 3.51
N ALA A 297 -26.16 -1.78 2.63
CA ALA A 297 -24.83 -1.30 2.97
C ALA A 297 -24.62 0.13 2.45
N LYS A 298 -23.65 0.88 2.99
CA LYS A 298 -23.24 2.19 2.43
C LYS A 298 -22.39 1.99 1.19
N THR A 299 -21.37 1.15 1.29
CA THR A 299 -20.44 0.85 0.19
C THR A 299 -20.07 -0.62 0.21
N THR A 300 -20.26 -1.29 -0.92
CA THR A 300 -19.99 -2.73 -1.06
C THR A 300 -18.97 -3.02 -2.15
N LEU A 301 -17.96 -3.84 -1.85
CA LEU A 301 -17.08 -4.43 -2.87
C LEU A 301 -17.58 -5.82 -3.23
N VAL A 302 -17.92 -6.04 -4.50
CA VAL A 302 -18.38 -7.33 -5.01
C VAL A 302 -17.29 -7.97 -5.83
N PHE A 303 -16.55 -8.90 -5.23
CA PHE A 303 -15.46 -9.60 -5.88
C PHE A 303 -15.95 -10.81 -6.67
N VAL A 304 -15.38 -10.97 -7.86
CA VAL A 304 -15.53 -12.17 -8.70
C VAL A 304 -14.16 -12.68 -9.12
N ASN A 305 -14.11 -13.90 -9.66
CA ASN A 305 -12.83 -14.54 -9.97
C ASN A 305 -12.28 -14.21 -11.36
N THR A 306 -13.12 -13.82 -12.31
CA THR A 306 -12.73 -13.52 -13.69
C THR A 306 -13.32 -12.22 -14.20
N ARG A 307 -12.69 -11.62 -15.23
CA ARG A 307 -13.19 -10.43 -15.89
C ARG A 307 -14.58 -10.64 -16.49
N ALA A 308 -14.78 -11.75 -17.20
CA ALA A 308 -16.06 -12.07 -17.80
C ALA A 308 -17.17 -12.17 -16.75
N GLN A 309 -16.89 -12.77 -15.58
CA GLN A 309 -17.83 -12.77 -14.48
C GLN A 309 -18.14 -11.37 -13.98
N SER A 310 -17.17 -10.46 -13.92
CA SER A 310 -17.41 -9.09 -13.45
C SER A 310 -18.30 -8.31 -14.41
N GLU A 311 -18.10 -8.44 -15.70
CA GLU A 311 -18.91 -7.79 -16.74
C GLU A 311 -20.36 -8.31 -16.72
N LEU A 312 -20.55 -9.65 -16.65
CA LEU A 312 -21.88 -10.28 -16.61
C LEU A 312 -22.60 -9.99 -15.30
N LEU A 313 -21.93 -10.07 -14.16
CA LEU A 313 -22.54 -9.78 -12.86
C LEU A 313 -22.97 -8.30 -12.79
N PHE A 314 -22.13 -7.40 -13.29
CA PHE A 314 -22.45 -5.99 -13.37
C PHE A 314 -23.72 -5.76 -14.20
N GLN A 315 -23.84 -6.40 -15.37
CA GLN A 315 -25.02 -6.30 -16.21
C GLN A 315 -26.28 -6.81 -15.48
N MET A 316 -26.21 -7.98 -14.84
CA MET A 316 -27.36 -8.53 -14.10
C MET A 316 -27.77 -7.65 -12.92
N LEU A 317 -26.82 -7.10 -12.17
CA LEU A 317 -27.11 -6.15 -11.09
C LEU A 317 -27.67 -4.84 -11.63
N TRP A 318 -27.21 -4.39 -12.81
CA TRP A 318 -27.76 -3.20 -13.47
C TRP A 318 -29.22 -3.40 -13.89
N GLU A 319 -29.57 -4.57 -14.43
CA GLU A 319 -30.96 -4.94 -14.78
C GLU A 319 -31.85 -5.01 -13.53
N ALA A 320 -31.32 -5.52 -12.40
CA ALA A 320 -32.04 -5.59 -11.12
C ALA A 320 -32.12 -4.26 -10.37
N ASN A 321 -31.39 -3.22 -10.80
CA ASN A 321 -31.19 -1.96 -10.08
C ASN A 321 -32.40 -1.02 -10.15
N LYS A 322 -33.47 -1.37 -9.46
CA LYS A 322 -34.73 -0.60 -9.43
C LYS A 322 -34.59 0.75 -8.73
N ALA A 323 -33.71 0.83 -7.71
CA ALA A 323 -33.49 2.05 -6.93
C ALA A 323 -32.44 2.99 -7.57
N ALA A 324 -31.98 2.71 -8.79
CA ALA A 324 -30.94 3.47 -9.49
C ALA A 324 -29.67 3.72 -8.63
N LEU A 325 -29.26 2.73 -7.86
CA LEU A 325 -28.05 2.82 -7.04
C LEU A 325 -26.82 3.00 -7.93
N PRO A 326 -25.84 3.83 -7.54
CA PRO A 326 -24.60 4.02 -8.27
C PRO A 326 -23.69 2.80 -8.12
N ILE A 327 -23.79 1.86 -9.06
CA ILE A 327 -22.98 0.64 -9.15
C ILE A 327 -21.95 0.82 -10.26
N ALA A 328 -20.69 0.48 -10.01
CA ALA A 328 -19.61 0.57 -10.99
C ALA A 328 -18.97 -0.80 -11.26
N LEU A 329 -18.26 -0.88 -12.39
CA LEU A 329 -17.42 -2.03 -12.78
C LEU A 329 -15.95 -1.64 -12.69
N TYR A 330 -15.10 -2.54 -12.17
CA TYR A 330 -13.66 -2.30 -12.11
C TYR A 330 -12.84 -3.57 -12.37
N HIS A 331 -12.03 -3.58 -13.42
CA HIS A 331 -11.04 -4.62 -13.71
C HIS A 331 -9.86 -4.07 -14.52
N GLY A 332 -8.75 -4.79 -14.55
CA GLY A 332 -7.49 -4.35 -15.16
C GLY A 332 -7.53 -4.04 -16.66
N SER A 333 -8.56 -4.51 -17.40
CA SER A 333 -8.69 -4.28 -18.85
C SER A 333 -9.54 -3.05 -19.21
N LEU A 334 -10.14 -2.38 -18.22
CA LEU A 334 -10.79 -1.09 -18.45
C LEU A 334 -9.77 -0.04 -18.91
N SER A 335 -10.21 0.94 -19.70
CA SER A 335 -9.37 2.07 -20.09
C SER A 335 -8.85 2.81 -18.85
N LYS A 336 -7.69 3.46 -18.98
CA LYS A 336 -7.10 4.22 -17.88
C LYS A 336 -8.02 5.33 -17.37
N GLU A 337 -8.78 5.92 -18.28
CA GLU A 337 -9.75 6.98 -17.98
C GLU A 337 -10.93 6.43 -17.16
N GLN A 338 -11.53 5.32 -17.59
CA GLN A 338 -12.63 4.66 -16.85
C GLN A 338 -12.19 4.24 -15.45
N ARG A 339 -11.00 3.65 -15.31
CA ARG A 339 -10.45 3.29 -13.99
C ARG A 339 -10.32 4.50 -13.09
N ARG A 340 -9.70 5.59 -13.57
CA ARG A 340 -9.55 6.84 -12.80
C ARG A 340 -10.90 7.45 -12.40
N LYS A 341 -11.90 7.40 -13.29
CA LYS A 341 -13.24 7.89 -12.98
C LYS A 341 -13.87 7.07 -11.85
N THR A 342 -13.82 5.74 -11.94
CA THR A 342 -14.34 4.85 -10.89
C THR A 342 -13.61 5.05 -9.56
N GLU A 343 -12.27 5.18 -9.60
CA GLU A 343 -11.43 5.46 -8.44
C GLU A 343 -11.82 6.79 -7.77
N ALA A 344 -12.02 7.85 -8.55
CA ALA A 344 -12.43 9.15 -8.03
C ALA A 344 -13.85 9.11 -7.41
N MET A 345 -14.79 8.42 -8.06
CA MET A 345 -16.16 8.26 -7.54
C MET A 345 -16.19 7.44 -6.25
N MET A 346 -15.32 6.44 -6.13
CA MET A 346 -15.16 5.64 -4.92
C MET A 346 -14.60 6.49 -3.78
N ALA A 347 -13.48 7.18 -4.04
CA ALA A 347 -12.83 8.04 -3.05
C ALA A 347 -13.73 9.16 -2.51
N SER A 348 -14.68 9.63 -3.33
CA SER A 348 -15.68 10.62 -2.92
C SER A 348 -16.93 10.03 -2.24
N GLY A 349 -16.99 8.70 -2.03
CA GLY A 349 -18.13 8.03 -1.42
C GLY A 349 -19.42 8.04 -2.27
N MET A 350 -19.32 8.32 -3.57
CA MET A 350 -20.48 8.38 -4.47
C MET A 350 -20.98 7.01 -4.92
N LEU A 351 -20.19 5.95 -4.76
CA LEU A 351 -20.56 4.61 -5.21
C LEU A 351 -21.18 3.79 -4.08
N ARG A 352 -22.29 3.11 -4.41
CA ARG A 352 -22.95 2.14 -3.53
C ARG A 352 -22.31 0.75 -3.65
N ALA A 353 -21.90 0.36 -4.85
CA ALA A 353 -21.18 -0.89 -5.06
C ALA A 353 -20.19 -0.82 -6.21
N ILE A 354 -19.17 -1.67 -6.12
CA ILE A 354 -18.23 -1.91 -7.23
C ILE A 354 -18.12 -3.42 -7.47
N VAL A 355 -18.46 -3.85 -8.68
CA VAL A 355 -18.17 -5.22 -9.14
C VAL A 355 -16.74 -5.26 -9.64
N CYS A 356 -15.90 -6.08 -9.03
CA CYS A 356 -14.47 -6.08 -9.31
C CYS A 356 -13.83 -7.46 -9.33
N THR A 357 -12.64 -7.50 -9.94
CA THR A 357 -11.73 -8.65 -9.90
C THR A 357 -10.60 -8.39 -8.90
N SER A 358 -9.57 -9.23 -8.92
CA SER A 358 -8.32 -9.05 -8.14
C SER A 358 -7.62 -7.68 -8.30
N ALA A 359 -8.06 -6.87 -9.25
CA ALA A 359 -7.49 -5.53 -9.44
C ALA A 359 -7.69 -4.59 -8.22
N LEU A 360 -8.65 -4.89 -7.33
CA LEU A 360 -8.92 -4.15 -6.09
C LEU A 360 -8.48 -4.92 -4.83
N GLU A 361 -7.83 -6.07 -4.95
CA GLU A 361 -7.31 -6.83 -3.80
C GLU A 361 -6.15 -6.11 -3.12
N LEU A 362 -5.37 -5.34 -3.87
CA LEU A 362 -4.09 -4.78 -3.42
C LEU A 362 -4.07 -3.24 -3.48
N GLY A 363 -3.47 -2.62 -2.48
CA GLY A 363 -2.81 -1.31 -2.58
C GLY A 363 -3.69 -0.07 -2.74
N ILE A 364 -5.01 -0.11 -2.55
CA ILE A 364 -5.84 1.09 -2.61
C ILE A 364 -6.70 1.19 -1.35
N ASP A 365 -6.56 2.29 -0.62
CA ASP A 365 -7.45 2.67 0.47
C ASP A 365 -8.68 3.36 -0.16
N TRP A 366 -9.79 2.67 -0.16
CA TRP A 366 -11.02 3.08 -0.82
C TRP A 366 -11.98 3.87 0.08
N GLY A 367 -11.52 4.27 1.27
CA GLY A 367 -12.41 4.88 2.26
C GLY A 367 -13.27 3.86 2.99
N ASP A 368 -14.43 4.29 3.47
CA ASP A 368 -15.32 3.45 4.27
C ASP A 368 -16.07 2.43 3.40
N VAL A 369 -15.50 1.25 3.26
CA VAL A 369 -16.18 0.08 2.69
C VAL A 369 -16.79 -0.71 3.85
N ASP A 370 -18.10 -0.90 3.84
CA ASP A 370 -18.80 -1.60 4.93
C ASP A 370 -18.82 -3.11 4.73
N LYS A 371 -18.98 -3.54 3.47
CA LYS A 371 -19.21 -4.96 3.17
C LYS A 371 -18.42 -5.45 1.98
N VAL A 372 -17.93 -6.67 2.09
CA VAL A 372 -17.36 -7.42 0.98
C VAL A 372 -18.29 -8.57 0.61
N ILE A 373 -18.60 -8.71 -0.68
CA ILE A 373 -19.31 -9.85 -1.23
C ILE A 373 -18.37 -10.60 -2.15
N GLN A 374 -18.16 -11.89 -1.90
CA GLN A 374 -17.40 -12.78 -2.77
C GLN A 374 -18.36 -13.66 -3.55
N VAL A 375 -18.47 -13.47 -4.85
CA VAL A 375 -19.28 -14.30 -5.76
C VAL A 375 -18.39 -15.34 -6.43
N GLY A 376 -18.81 -16.60 -6.27
CA GLY A 376 -17.99 -17.77 -6.62
C GLY A 376 -17.05 -18.18 -5.49
N ALA A 377 -16.57 -19.43 -5.53
CA ALA A 377 -15.66 -19.94 -4.53
C ALA A 377 -14.36 -19.10 -4.48
N PRO A 378 -13.86 -18.81 -3.27
CA PRO A 378 -12.59 -18.08 -3.12
C PRO A 378 -11.43 -18.93 -3.64
N LYS A 379 -10.47 -18.30 -4.29
CA LYS A 379 -9.22 -18.93 -4.72
C LYS A 379 -8.18 -18.90 -3.61
N GLY A 380 -8.51 -19.54 -2.48
CA GLY A 380 -7.69 -19.62 -1.29
C GLY A 380 -8.17 -18.71 -0.15
N VAL A 381 -7.91 -19.15 1.09
CA VAL A 381 -8.30 -18.48 2.33
C VAL A 381 -7.53 -17.17 2.53
N SER A 382 -6.23 -17.20 2.29
CA SER A 382 -5.36 -16.01 2.42
C SER A 382 -5.82 -14.88 1.50
N ARG A 383 -6.20 -15.22 0.27
CA ARG A 383 -6.74 -14.25 -0.69
C ARG A 383 -8.12 -13.72 -0.28
N LEU A 384 -8.98 -14.61 0.23
CA LEU A 384 -10.27 -14.20 0.77
C LEU A 384 -10.09 -13.20 1.92
N LEU A 385 -9.20 -13.46 2.85
CA LEU A 385 -8.87 -12.55 3.95
C LEU A 385 -8.34 -11.20 3.47
N GLN A 386 -7.54 -11.17 2.39
CA GLN A 386 -7.08 -9.93 1.77
C GLN A 386 -8.24 -9.10 1.19
N ARG A 387 -9.24 -9.77 0.58
CA ARG A 387 -10.47 -9.13 0.08
C ARG A 387 -11.31 -8.61 1.23
N ILE A 388 -11.54 -9.42 2.25
CA ILE A 388 -12.32 -9.06 3.44
C ILE A 388 -11.69 -7.88 4.17
N GLY A 389 -10.36 -7.85 4.27
CA GLY A 389 -9.62 -6.74 4.86
C GLY A 389 -9.72 -5.41 4.08
N ARG A 390 -10.48 -5.34 2.99
CA ARG A 390 -10.88 -4.08 2.32
C ARG A 390 -12.11 -3.45 2.95
N ALA A 391 -12.92 -4.24 3.67
CA ALA A 391 -13.99 -3.71 4.48
C ALA A 391 -13.45 -3.33 5.86
N ASN A 392 -14.01 -2.26 6.41
CA ASN A 392 -13.79 -1.82 7.77
C ASN A 392 -12.30 -1.69 8.14
N HIS A 393 -11.61 -0.65 7.64
CA HIS A 393 -10.19 -0.39 7.91
C HIS A 393 -9.84 -0.10 9.38
N ARG A 394 -10.77 -0.32 10.31
CA ARG A 394 -10.55 -0.18 11.74
C ARG A 394 -10.15 -1.52 12.34
N LEU A 395 -9.09 -1.53 13.15
CA LEU A 395 -8.64 -2.75 13.84
C LEU A 395 -9.60 -3.20 14.95
N ASP A 396 -10.50 -2.29 15.36
CA ASP A 396 -11.35 -2.45 16.53
C ASP A 396 -12.75 -2.99 16.19
N GLU A 397 -13.05 -3.18 14.89
CA GLU A 397 -14.34 -3.70 14.43
C GLU A 397 -14.14 -4.86 13.45
N PRO A 398 -14.91 -5.95 13.53
CA PRO A 398 -14.76 -7.08 12.62
C PRO A 398 -15.19 -6.68 11.19
N SER A 399 -14.39 -7.04 10.20
CA SER A 399 -14.79 -6.90 8.81
C SER A 399 -15.88 -7.89 8.45
N GLU A 400 -16.92 -7.45 7.75
CA GLU A 400 -18.04 -8.32 7.32
C GLU A 400 -17.88 -8.78 5.88
N ALA A 401 -18.09 -10.06 5.63
CA ALA A 401 -18.08 -10.63 4.31
C ALA A 401 -19.22 -11.65 4.08
N LEU A 402 -19.74 -11.62 2.84
CA LEU A 402 -20.78 -12.52 2.39
C LEU A 402 -20.23 -13.38 1.23
N LEU A 403 -20.21 -14.69 1.38
CA LEU A 403 -19.84 -15.63 0.32
C LEU A 403 -21.07 -16.07 -0.44
N VAL A 404 -21.05 -15.95 -1.76
CA VAL A 404 -22.15 -16.30 -2.65
C VAL A 404 -21.68 -17.37 -3.62
N PRO A 405 -21.82 -18.66 -3.31
CA PRO A 405 -21.41 -19.74 -4.22
C PRO A 405 -22.23 -19.72 -5.51
N ALA A 406 -21.60 -19.97 -6.65
CA ALA A 406 -22.30 -20.02 -7.93
C ALA A 406 -23.02 -21.34 -8.16
N ASN A 407 -22.65 -22.40 -7.47
CA ASN A 407 -23.19 -23.74 -7.57
C ASN A 407 -22.96 -24.54 -6.29
N ARG A 408 -23.51 -25.76 -6.20
CA ARG A 408 -23.45 -26.61 -5.00
C ARG A 408 -22.03 -27.06 -4.64
N PHE A 409 -21.14 -27.25 -5.60
CA PHE A 409 -19.75 -27.61 -5.31
C PHE A 409 -19.00 -26.44 -4.70
N GLU A 410 -19.21 -25.23 -5.23
CA GLU A 410 -18.62 -24.02 -4.66
C GLU A 410 -19.16 -23.71 -3.26
N ALA A 411 -20.37 -24.18 -2.91
CA ALA A 411 -20.88 -24.06 -1.54
C ALA A 411 -20.02 -24.85 -0.54
N LEU A 412 -19.53 -26.03 -0.93
CA LEU A 412 -18.60 -26.80 -0.10
C LEU A 412 -17.27 -26.09 0.08
N GLU A 413 -16.73 -25.50 -1.01
CA GLU A 413 -15.50 -24.72 -0.98
C GLU A 413 -15.65 -23.45 -0.11
N CYS A 414 -16.78 -22.74 -0.22
CA CYS A 414 -17.09 -21.60 0.63
C CYS A 414 -17.16 -22.00 2.11
N GLN A 415 -17.83 -23.13 2.41
CA GLN A 415 -17.91 -23.63 3.78
C GLN A 415 -16.54 -24.03 4.35
N ALA A 416 -15.72 -24.67 3.55
CA ALA A 416 -14.34 -24.99 3.91
C ALA A 416 -13.52 -23.74 4.21
N ALA A 417 -13.66 -22.69 3.39
CA ALA A 417 -12.99 -21.42 3.60
C ALA A 417 -13.45 -20.72 4.90
N ILE A 418 -14.75 -20.74 5.21
CA ILE A 418 -15.27 -20.20 6.47
C ILE A 418 -14.66 -20.96 7.67
N THR A 419 -14.69 -22.29 7.62
CA THR A 419 -14.14 -23.13 8.68
C THR A 419 -12.64 -22.89 8.89
N ALA A 420 -11.89 -22.72 7.80
CA ALA A 420 -10.45 -22.42 7.88
C ALA A 420 -10.19 -21.05 8.53
N ILE A 421 -10.98 -20.02 8.19
CA ILE A 421 -10.89 -18.69 8.82
C ILE A 421 -11.18 -18.78 10.32
N GLU A 422 -12.21 -19.50 10.73
CA GLU A 422 -12.58 -19.69 12.14
C GLU A 422 -11.44 -20.37 12.91
N LYS A 423 -10.76 -21.35 12.30
CA LYS A 423 -9.61 -22.05 12.88
C LYS A 423 -8.32 -21.25 12.79
N GLY A 424 -8.25 -20.20 11.97
CA GLY A 424 -7.02 -19.46 11.71
C GLY A 424 -6.06 -20.18 10.77
N GLU A 425 -6.57 -21.12 9.98
CA GLU A 425 -5.78 -21.88 8.98
C GLU A 425 -5.68 -21.06 7.69
N LEU A 426 -4.47 -20.91 7.18
CA LEU A 426 -4.18 -20.17 5.95
C LEU A 426 -3.67 -21.13 4.88
N ASP A 427 -3.90 -20.76 3.61
CA ASP A 427 -3.26 -21.48 2.53
C ASP A 427 -1.75 -21.31 2.61
N GLY A 428 -1.04 -22.37 2.47
CA GLY A 428 0.39 -22.40 2.31
C GLY A 428 0.72 -23.57 1.43
N GLU A 429 1.41 -23.32 0.32
CA GLU A 429 2.16 -24.40 -0.28
C GLU A 429 3.27 -24.73 0.69
N SER A 430 3.33 -26.01 1.11
CA SER A 430 4.53 -26.54 1.76
C SER A 430 5.68 -26.36 0.77
N PRO A 431 6.80 -25.75 1.16
CA PRO A 431 7.93 -25.57 0.26
C PRO A 431 8.46 -26.90 -0.25
#